data_4ae9b90a781f5f4d8bfaf7392b2813ee
#
_entry.id   4ae9b90a781f5f4d8bfaf7392b2813ee
#
_cell.length_a   1.000
_cell.length_b   1.000
_cell.length_c   1.000
_cell.angle_alpha   90.00
_cell.angle_beta   90.00
_cell.angle_gamma   90.00
#
_symmetry.space_group_name_H-M   'P 1'
#
loop_
_entity.id
_entity.type
_entity.pdbx_description
1 polymer ?
#
loop_
_entity_poly.entity_id
_entity_poly.type
_entity_poly.pdbx_seq_one_letter_code
_entity_poly.pdbx_strand_id
1 'polypeptide(L)' 'MPLVTIDVIKDVFSSAKKQELIEKVTEAMVEVEGEEMRGVTWVRIMEVEQGDWAIGGQRLNAAAVHAMGGKLKAA' A
#
# COMPACT_ATOMS: atom_id res chain seq x y z
N MET A 1 -16.94 8.81 -7.68
CA MET A 1 -15.78 9.13 -6.83
C MET A 1 -15.30 7.89 -6.10
N PRO A 2 -14.46 6.99 -6.73
CA PRO A 2 -13.94 5.83 -6.02
C PRO A 2 -12.86 6.22 -5.01
N LEU A 3 -12.80 5.50 -3.89
CA LEU A 3 -11.73 5.61 -2.90
C LEU A 3 -11.15 4.22 -2.68
N VAL A 4 -9.86 4.08 -2.93
CA VAL A 4 -9.12 2.85 -2.63
C VAL A 4 -8.31 3.09 -1.37
N THR A 5 -8.49 2.23 -0.38
CA THR A 5 -7.71 2.30 0.87
C THR A 5 -6.80 1.08 0.94
N ILE A 6 -5.52 1.34 1.20
CA ILE A 6 -4.51 0.29 1.30
C ILE A 6 -3.94 0.33 2.71
N ASP A 7 -4.14 -0.74 3.46
CA ASP A 7 -3.57 -0.85 4.80
C ASP A 7 -2.21 -1.54 4.70
N VAL A 8 -1.20 -0.96 5.30
CA VAL A 8 0.14 -1.52 5.34
C VAL A 8 0.71 -1.40 6.74
N ILE A 9 1.66 -2.26 7.05
CA ILE A 9 2.37 -2.16 8.33
C ILE A 9 3.39 -1.03 8.21
N LYS A 10 3.45 -0.18 9.24
CA LYS A 10 4.37 0.95 9.27
C LYS A 10 5.81 0.50 9.02
N ASP A 11 6.55 1.29 8.26
CA ASP A 11 7.95 1.08 7.90
C ASP A 11 8.21 -0.07 6.91
N VAL A 12 7.17 -0.72 6.39
CA VAL A 12 7.36 -1.74 5.34
C VAL A 12 7.72 -1.07 4.02
N PHE A 13 7.01 0.00 3.67
CA PHE A 13 7.27 0.73 2.43
C PHE A 13 7.95 2.06 2.70
N SER A 14 8.98 2.35 1.92
CA SER A 14 9.58 3.69 1.92
C SER A 14 8.61 4.69 1.30
N SER A 15 8.91 5.98 1.46
CA SER A 15 8.10 7.04 0.84
C SER A 15 8.04 6.86 -0.68
N ALA A 16 9.16 6.51 -1.31
CA ALA A 16 9.21 6.28 -2.75
C ALA A 16 8.34 5.09 -3.18
N LYS A 17 8.34 4.02 -2.41
CA LYS A 17 7.51 2.85 -2.70
C LYS A 17 6.03 3.14 -2.52
N LYS A 18 5.68 3.95 -1.53
CA LYS A 18 4.29 4.36 -1.33
C LYS A 18 3.81 5.19 -2.53
N GLN A 19 4.66 6.09 -3.02
CA GLN A 19 4.33 6.89 -4.20
C GLN A 19 4.10 6.01 -5.42
N GLU A 20 4.97 5.04 -5.64
CA GLU A 20 4.83 4.08 -6.73
C GLU A 20 3.51 3.31 -6.62
N LEU A 21 3.19 2.86 -5.42
CA LEU A 21 1.96 2.11 -5.15
C LEU A 21 0.73 2.96 -5.47
N ILE A 22 0.71 4.21 -5.01
CA ILE A 22 -0.40 5.13 -5.29
C ILE A 22 -0.56 5.34 -6.79
N GLU A 23 0.54 5.58 -7.50
CA GLU A 23 0.52 5.81 -8.94
C GLU A 23 -0.03 4.59 -9.70
N LYS A 24 0.45 3.41 -9.36
CA LYS A 24 0.03 2.18 -10.06
C LYS A 24 -1.42 1.81 -9.77
N VAL A 25 -1.87 1.99 -8.54
CA VAL A 25 -3.26 1.73 -8.19
C VAL A 25 -4.18 2.73 -8.88
N THR A 26 -3.78 4.00 -8.94
CA THR A 26 -4.54 5.01 -9.66
C THR A 26 -4.67 4.63 -11.14
N GLU A 27 -3.56 4.22 -11.78
CA GLU A 27 -3.59 3.81 -13.19
C GLU A 27 -4.50 2.62 -13.41
N ALA A 28 -4.50 1.64 -12.52
CA ALA A 28 -5.37 0.48 -12.63
C ALA A 28 -6.84 0.88 -12.56
N MET A 29 -7.18 1.81 -11.65
CA MET A 29 -8.54 2.31 -11.52
C MET A 29 -8.97 3.06 -12.79
N VAL A 30 -8.12 3.95 -13.28
CA VAL A 30 -8.40 4.75 -14.46
C VAL A 30 -8.60 3.86 -15.70
N GLU A 31 -7.82 2.80 -15.80
CA GLU A 31 -7.97 1.85 -16.90
C GLU A 31 -9.38 1.26 -16.97
N VAL A 32 -9.99 1.04 -15.82
CA VAL A 32 -11.34 0.47 -15.73
C VAL A 32 -12.43 1.52 -15.84
N GLU A 33 -12.25 2.66 -15.17
CA GLU A 33 -13.33 3.66 -15.06
C GLU A 33 -13.29 4.76 -16.14
N GLY A 34 -12.17 4.91 -16.82
CA GLY A 34 -12.00 5.93 -17.85
C GLY A 34 -11.13 7.09 -17.38
N GLU A 35 -10.45 7.72 -18.34
CA GLU A 35 -9.50 8.82 -18.08
C GLU A 35 -10.19 10.04 -17.45
N GLU A 36 -11.45 10.28 -17.77
CA GLU A 36 -12.21 11.40 -17.20
C GLU A 36 -12.32 11.31 -15.67
N MET A 37 -12.19 10.10 -15.13
CA MET A 37 -12.33 9.88 -13.68
C MET A 37 -11.06 10.10 -12.91
N ARG A 38 -9.93 10.31 -13.58
CA ARG A 38 -8.63 10.46 -12.92
C ARG A 38 -8.65 11.53 -11.82
N GLY A 39 -9.21 12.66 -12.09
CA GLY A 39 -9.23 13.80 -11.15
C GLY A 39 -10.09 13.57 -9.91
N VAL A 40 -10.91 12.53 -9.89
CA VAL A 40 -11.77 12.20 -8.76
C VAL A 40 -11.54 10.78 -8.26
N THR A 41 -10.43 10.18 -8.65
CA THR A 41 -10.00 8.87 -8.15
C THR A 41 -9.10 9.06 -6.96
N TRP A 42 -9.50 8.52 -5.83
CA TRP A 42 -8.80 8.70 -4.56
C TRP A 42 -8.10 7.40 -4.16
N VAL A 43 -6.86 7.52 -3.76
CA VAL A 43 -6.08 6.40 -3.22
C VAL A 43 -5.42 6.87 -1.95
N ARG A 44 -5.54 6.10 -0.88
CA ARG A 44 -4.84 6.44 0.36
C ARG A 44 -4.20 5.20 0.98
N ILE A 45 -3.10 5.45 1.67
CA ILE A 45 -2.38 4.41 2.40
C ILE A 45 -2.54 4.69 3.89
N MET A 46 -2.99 3.68 4.62
CA MET A 46 -3.13 3.75 6.07
C MET A 46 -2.06 2.87 6.69
N GLU A 47 -1.22 3.47 7.52
CA GLU A 47 -0.17 2.72 8.20
C GLU A 47 -0.65 2.21 9.54
N VAL A 48 -0.50 0.90 9.75
CA VAL A 48 -0.81 0.24 11.01
C VAL A 48 0.52 0.08 11.76
N GLU A 49 0.52 0.43 13.05
CA GLU A 49 1.72 0.32 13.86
C GLU A 49 2.27 -1.10 13.86
N GLN A 50 3.58 -1.22 13.89
CA GLN A 50 4.24 -2.53 13.98
C GLN A 50 3.74 -3.25 15.23
N GLY A 51 3.38 -4.52 15.06
CA GLY A 51 2.84 -5.31 16.15
C GLY A 51 1.33 -5.22 16.32
N ASP A 52 0.66 -4.31 15.60
CA ASP A 52 -0.80 -4.21 15.63
C ASP A 52 -1.47 -4.93 14.46
N TRP A 53 -0.72 -5.79 13.80
CA TRP A 53 -1.17 -6.60 12.67
C TRP A 53 -0.77 -8.04 12.95
N ALA A 54 -1.68 -8.97 12.81
CA ALA A 54 -1.41 -10.37 13.13
C ALA A 54 -2.01 -11.30 12.09
N ILE A 55 -1.33 -12.42 11.91
CA ILE A 55 -1.83 -13.53 11.10
C ILE A 55 -1.91 -14.73 12.04
N GLY A 56 -3.12 -15.30 12.20
CA GLY A 56 -3.32 -16.43 13.09
C GLY A 56 -2.91 -16.14 14.52
N GLY A 57 -3.04 -14.88 14.94
CA GLY A 57 -2.65 -14.44 16.29
C GLY A 57 -1.17 -14.10 16.42
N GLN A 58 -0.38 -14.30 15.37
CA GLN A 58 1.05 -14.00 15.40
C GLN A 58 1.28 -12.57 14.89
N ARG A 59 1.78 -11.71 15.77
CA ARG A 59 2.00 -10.30 15.45
C ARG A 59 3.16 -10.14 14.47
N LEU A 60 3.00 -9.19 13.55
CA LEU A 60 4.01 -8.90 12.52
C LEU A 60 4.61 -7.53 12.72
N ASN A 61 5.86 -7.39 12.32
CA ASN A 61 6.56 -6.11 12.26
C ASN A 61 7.15 -5.94 10.84
N ALA A 62 7.76 -4.78 10.59
CA ALA A 62 8.33 -4.50 9.27
C ALA A 62 9.42 -5.50 8.90
N ALA A 63 10.26 -5.89 9.87
CA ALA A 63 11.34 -6.83 9.61
C ALA A 63 10.82 -8.18 9.13
N ALA A 64 9.73 -8.66 9.75
CA ALA A 64 9.12 -9.93 9.36
C ALA A 64 8.57 -9.86 7.93
N VAL A 65 7.95 -8.75 7.55
CA VAL A 65 7.43 -8.56 6.20
C VAL A 65 8.57 -8.46 5.19
N HIS A 66 9.62 -7.72 5.52
CA HIS A 66 10.79 -7.60 4.64
C HIS A 66 11.47 -8.94 4.40
N ALA A 67 11.44 -9.82 5.40
CA ALA A 67 12.00 -11.17 5.26
C ALA A 67 11.22 -12.01 4.24
N MET A 68 9.93 -11.69 4.03
CA MET A 68 9.09 -12.40 3.06
C MET A 68 9.21 -11.86 1.64
N GLY A 69 9.49 -10.57 1.46
CA GLY A 69 9.38 -9.91 0.16
C GLY A 69 10.69 -9.29 -0.32
N GLY A 70 11.28 -9.84 -1.38
CA GLY A 70 12.55 -9.36 -1.93
C GLY A 70 12.52 -7.92 -2.39
N LYS A 71 11.48 -7.50 -3.10
CA LYS A 71 11.35 -6.11 -3.60
C LYS A 71 11.20 -5.11 -2.48
N LEU A 72 10.58 -5.49 -1.37
CA LEU A 72 10.37 -4.61 -0.24
C LEU A 72 11.67 -4.28 0.48
N LYS A 73 12.62 -5.22 0.48
CA LYS A 73 13.92 -5.01 1.11
C LYS A 73 14.73 -3.92 0.40
N ALA A 74 14.49 -3.72 -0.88
CA ALA A 74 15.22 -2.76 -1.70
C ALA A 74 14.64 -1.34 -1.58
N ALA A 75 13.62 -1.16 -0.81
CA ALA A 75 13.01 0.15 -0.63
C ALA A 75 13.90 1.09 0.14
#